data_c985e124b8d4a39a4b40cee465eb38a7
#
_entry.id   c985e124b8d4a39a4b40cee465eb38a7
#
_cell.length_a   1.000
_cell.length_b   1.000
_cell.length_c   1.000
_cell.angle_alpha   90.00
_cell.angle_beta   90.00
_cell.angle_gamma   90.00
#
_symmetry.space_group_name_H-M   'P 1'
#
loop_
_entity.id
_entity.type
_entity.pdbx_description
1 polymer ?
#
loop_
_entity_poly.entity_id
_entity_poly.type
_entity_poly.pdbx_seq_one_letter_code
_entity_poly.pdbx_strand_id
1 'polypeptide(L)'
;MNRPRWLLLAGFMLFALLACRVEMHTTFKTPESGHVRLGWTMTAEEEQMLQNATDSTAEELCNELAAEIGDDDPQVSVTFDSTEEERSCVVEGPFDNLDQLAGIYGEDTTINKIGEEDGKFYYDVVASPLGDAADLGIPIEVTWSVTMPGKVLEHNGDALQGRTVVWHLDGTEPVHMQAVSKVGGIDAQYVALAVGCLCLPLLLAAIGVAAWLVLRKGKGAPPTPQGFSKYE
;
A
#
# COMPACT_ATOMS: atom_id res chain seq x y z
N MET A 1 -25.54 16.92 -47.30
CA MET A 1 -24.47 17.54 -46.49
C MET A 1 -23.86 16.47 -45.62
N ASN A 2 -22.73 15.86 -46.06
CA ASN A 2 -22.00 14.85 -45.30
C ASN A 2 -21.19 15.56 -44.21
N ARG A 3 -21.69 15.52 -42.99
CA ARG A 3 -20.87 15.89 -41.83
C ARG A 3 -19.76 14.86 -41.70
N PRO A 4 -18.50 15.25 -41.65
CA PRO A 4 -17.39 14.31 -41.59
C PRO A 4 -17.48 13.49 -40.31
N ARG A 5 -17.57 12.17 -40.44
CA ARG A 5 -17.55 11.19 -39.37
C ARG A 5 -16.35 11.36 -38.41
N TRP A 6 -15.34 12.06 -38.84
CA TRP A 6 -14.13 12.43 -38.09
C TRP A 6 -14.42 13.35 -36.89
N LEU A 7 -15.41 14.23 -36.95
CA LEU A 7 -15.77 15.12 -35.84
C LEU A 7 -16.48 14.35 -34.72
N LEU A 8 -17.20 13.27 -35.05
CA LEU A 8 -17.81 12.39 -34.02
C LEU A 8 -16.76 11.54 -33.34
N LEU A 9 -15.75 11.03 -34.06
CA LEU A 9 -14.65 10.26 -33.48
C LEU A 9 -13.73 11.11 -32.60
N ALA A 10 -13.46 12.37 -33.03
CA ALA A 10 -12.68 13.31 -32.22
C ALA A 10 -13.41 13.73 -30.94
N GLY A 11 -14.74 13.90 -30.99
CA GLY A 11 -15.58 14.17 -29.83
C GLY A 11 -15.59 12.99 -28.87
N PHE A 12 -15.67 11.75 -29.39
CA PHE A 12 -15.66 10.53 -28.57
C PHE A 12 -14.29 10.27 -27.91
N MET A 13 -13.17 10.62 -28.58
CA MET A 13 -11.83 10.54 -27.98
C MET A 13 -11.59 11.61 -26.90
N LEU A 14 -12.22 12.79 -27.00
CA LEU A 14 -12.13 13.80 -25.95
C LEU A 14 -12.91 13.39 -24.68
N PHE A 15 -14.04 12.70 -24.84
CA PHE A 15 -14.83 12.18 -23.71
C PHE A 15 -14.14 11.04 -22.94
N ALA A 16 -13.22 10.32 -23.57
CA ALA A 16 -12.46 9.24 -22.93
C ALA A 16 -11.32 9.75 -22.01
N LEU A 17 -11.12 11.05 -21.89
CA LEU A 17 -10.10 11.66 -21.04
C LEU A 17 -10.69 12.26 -19.75
N LEU A 18 -11.99 12.24 -19.59
CA LEU A 18 -12.72 12.74 -18.42
C LEU A 18 -13.13 11.56 -17.56
N ALA A 19 -12.23 11.04 -16.76
CA ALA A 19 -12.53 9.99 -15.79
C ALA A 19 -12.14 10.46 -14.40
N CYS A 20 -13.14 10.62 -13.54
CA CYS A 20 -12.90 10.74 -12.10
C CYS A 20 -12.16 9.48 -11.65
N ARG A 21 -10.98 9.65 -11.05
CA ARG A 21 -10.17 8.55 -10.55
C ARG A 21 -10.36 8.43 -9.05
N VAL A 22 -10.75 7.24 -8.64
CA VAL A 22 -10.86 6.89 -7.22
C VAL A 22 -9.82 5.83 -6.89
N GLU A 23 -9.05 6.05 -5.86
CA GLU A 23 -8.05 5.11 -5.36
C GLU A 23 -8.41 4.69 -3.94
N MET A 24 -8.56 3.40 -3.72
CA MET A 24 -8.70 2.83 -2.38
C MET A 24 -7.51 1.91 -2.10
N HIS A 25 -6.82 2.17 -1.03
CA HIS A 25 -5.70 1.36 -0.59
C HIS A 25 -5.87 0.93 0.86
N THR A 26 -6.00 -0.38 1.09
CA THR A 26 -6.06 -0.97 2.43
C THR A 26 -4.79 -1.73 2.73
N THR A 27 -4.15 -1.43 3.85
CA THR A 27 -2.96 -2.13 4.33
C THR A 27 -3.27 -2.85 5.63
N PHE A 28 -3.25 -4.17 5.62
CA PHE A 28 -3.37 -4.98 6.84
C PHE A 28 -2.01 -5.11 7.53
N LYS A 29 -1.94 -4.62 8.78
CA LYS A 29 -0.79 -4.82 9.69
C LYS A 29 -0.94 -6.13 10.46
N THR A 30 -2.16 -6.42 10.88
CA THR A 30 -2.59 -7.67 11.49
C THR A 30 -3.84 -8.18 10.74
N PRO A 31 -4.37 -9.37 11.06
CA PRO A 31 -5.62 -9.83 10.47
C PRO A 31 -6.85 -8.96 10.76
N GLU A 32 -6.80 -8.09 11.77
CA GLU A 32 -7.95 -7.31 12.24
C GLU A 32 -7.72 -5.80 12.18
N SER A 33 -6.49 -5.33 11.97
CA SER A 33 -6.14 -3.92 12.02
C SER A 33 -5.19 -3.50 10.92
N GLY A 34 -5.19 -2.22 10.59
CA GLY A 34 -4.35 -1.72 9.53
C GLY A 34 -4.49 -0.22 9.29
N HIS A 35 -4.44 0.14 8.03
CA HIS A 35 -4.51 1.51 7.57
C HIS A 35 -5.26 1.57 6.25
N VAL A 36 -6.14 2.53 6.10
CA VAL A 36 -6.86 2.81 4.85
C VAL A 36 -6.44 4.16 4.31
N ARG A 37 -6.29 4.24 3.01
CA ARG A 37 -6.12 5.47 2.27
C ARG A 37 -7.16 5.49 1.16
N LEU A 38 -8.00 6.50 1.16
CA LEU A 38 -8.96 6.83 0.12
C LEU A 38 -8.51 8.10 -0.58
N GLY A 39 -8.52 8.10 -1.89
CA GLY A 39 -8.20 9.26 -2.68
C GLY A 39 -9.10 9.35 -3.89
N TRP A 40 -9.37 10.57 -4.32
CA TRP A 40 -9.97 10.82 -5.62
C TRP A 40 -9.31 12.02 -6.28
N THR A 41 -9.38 12.01 -7.60
CA THR A 41 -8.87 13.08 -8.45
C THR A 41 -9.88 13.36 -9.54
N MET A 42 -10.21 14.63 -9.76
CA MET A 42 -11.09 15.09 -10.81
C MET A 42 -10.57 16.36 -11.48
N THR A 43 -10.97 16.60 -12.70
CA THR A 43 -10.66 17.83 -13.42
C THR A 43 -11.61 18.96 -12.99
N ALA A 44 -11.25 20.22 -13.28
CA ALA A 44 -12.12 21.36 -13.04
C ALA A 44 -13.45 21.28 -13.83
N GLU A 45 -13.46 20.61 -14.98
CA GLU A 45 -14.68 20.39 -15.78
C GLU A 45 -15.60 19.38 -15.10
N GLU A 46 -15.03 18.31 -14.55
CA GLU A 46 -15.78 17.29 -13.78
C GLU A 46 -16.34 17.89 -12.48
N GLU A 47 -15.58 18.73 -11.79
CA GLU A 47 -16.10 19.48 -10.62
C GLU A 47 -17.33 20.32 -10.99
N GLN A 48 -17.31 21.00 -12.14
CA GLN A 48 -18.49 21.77 -12.58
C GLN A 48 -19.70 20.88 -12.87
N MET A 49 -19.49 19.71 -13.46
CA MET A 49 -20.58 18.75 -13.69
C MET A 49 -21.15 18.26 -12.36
N LEU A 50 -20.28 17.92 -11.42
CA LEU A 50 -20.67 17.49 -10.08
C LEU A 50 -21.47 18.59 -9.34
N GLN A 51 -20.98 19.82 -9.32
CA GLN A 51 -21.69 20.96 -8.73
C GLN A 51 -23.08 21.18 -9.33
N ASN A 52 -23.22 21.00 -10.65
CA ASN A 52 -24.51 21.11 -11.31
C ASN A 52 -25.48 19.98 -10.95
N ALA A 53 -24.97 18.82 -10.58
CA ALA A 53 -25.76 17.63 -10.25
C ALA A 53 -26.10 17.54 -8.75
N THR A 54 -25.21 17.98 -7.86
CA THR A 54 -25.30 17.74 -6.40
C THR A 54 -25.32 19.03 -5.57
N ASP A 55 -25.08 20.20 -6.15
CA ASP A 55 -24.82 21.47 -5.45
C ASP A 55 -23.58 21.46 -4.51
N SER A 56 -22.75 20.37 -4.54
CA SER A 56 -21.58 20.21 -3.68
C SER A 56 -20.29 20.56 -4.41
N THR A 57 -19.33 21.13 -3.71
CA THR A 57 -17.97 21.40 -4.20
C THR A 57 -17.06 20.19 -3.97
N ALA A 58 -15.93 20.11 -4.68
CA ALA A 58 -14.90 19.10 -4.46
C ALA A 58 -14.35 19.13 -3.01
N GLU A 59 -14.19 20.32 -2.43
CA GLU A 59 -13.73 20.49 -1.06
C GLU A 59 -14.76 19.99 -0.03
N GLU A 60 -16.04 20.24 -0.25
CA GLU A 60 -17.13 19.73 0.60
C GLU A 60 -17.18 18.22 0.59
N LEU A 61 -17.05 17.58 -0.59
CA LEU A 61 -16.97 16.12 -0.68
C LEU A 61 -15.74 15.54 0.03
N CYS A 62 -14.61 16.25 -0.02
CA CYS A 62 -13.41 15.82 0.68
C CYS A 62 -13.63 15.85 2.20
N ASN A 63 -14.31 16.88 2.71
CA ASN A 63 -14.65 17.02 4.12
C ASN A 63 -15.69 15.97 4.57
N GLU A 64 -16.67 15.65 3.72
CA GLU A 64 -17.64 14.57 3.99
C GLU A 64 -16.95 13.22 4.09
N LEU A 65 -16.07 12.90 3.16
CA LEU A 65 -15.27 11.66 3.18
C LEU A 65 -14.40 11.58 4.45
N ALA A 66 -13.81 12.69 4.87
CA ALA A 66 -13.03 12.76 6.09
C ALA A 66 -13.89 12.47 7.33
N ALA A 67 -15.11 13.02 7.39
CA ALA A 67 -16.04 12.80 8.48
C ALA A 67 -16.49 11.33 8.59
N GLU A 68 -16.63 10.63 7.46
CA GLU A 68 -16.97 9.19 7.44
C GLU A 68 -15.83 8.31 7.97
N ILE A 69 -14.58 8.67 7.69
CA ILE A 69 -13.40 7.92 8.19
C ILE A 69 -13.13 8.25 9.66
N GLY A 70 -13.62 9.39 10.16
CA GLY A 70 -13.49 9.86 11.54
C GLY A 70 -12.52 11.02 11.67
N ASP A 71 -12.94 12.21 11.29
CA ASP A 71 -12.15 13.46 11.36
C ASP A 71 -11.78 13.87 12.80
N ASP A 72 -12.51 13.38 13.78
CA ASP A 72 -12.23 13.59 15.21
C ASP A 72 -11.03 12.74 15.71
N ASP A 73 -10.58 11.73 14.94
CA ASP A 73 -9.40 10.94 15.29
C ASP A 73 -8.12 11.68 14.85
N PRO A 74 -7.22 12.03 15.80
CA PRO A 74 -5.97 12.71 15.47
C PRO A 74 -5.01 11.91 14.57
N GLN A 75 -5.29 10.65 14.30
CA GLN A 75 -4.55 9.80 13.41
C GLN A 75 -5.07 9.83 11.97
N VAL A 76 -6.25 10.41 11.74
CA VAL A 76 -6.79 10.63 10.39
C VAL A 76 -6.16 11.88 9.81
N SER A 77 -5.62 11.77 8.61
CA SER A 77 -5.09 12.90 7.87
C SER A 77 -5.91 13.15 6.62
N VAL A 78 -6.19 14.42 6.35
CA VAL A 78 -6.94 14.90 5.19
C VAL A 78 -6.04 15.85 4.41
N THR A 79 -5.91 15.60 3.12
CA THR A 79 -5.17 16.48 2.21
C THR A 79 -6.07 16.81 1.03
N PHE A 80 -6.44 18.07 0.90
CA PHE A 80 -7.13 18.60 -0.27
C PHE A 80 -6.17 19.50 -1.05
N ASP A 81 -6.01 19.24 -2.35
CA ASP A 81 -5.20 20.05 -3.25
C ASP A 81 -6.02 20.52 -4.44
N SER A 82 -5.88 21.80 -4.79
CA SER A 82 -6.66 22.45 -5.83
C SER A 82 -5.76 23.28 -6.70
N THR A 83 -5.66 22.89 -7.98
CA THR A 83 -4.94 23.60 -9.02
C THR A 83 -5.93 24.20 -10.03
N GLU A 84 -5.43 24.90 -11.05
CA GLU A 84 -6.31 25.41 -12.15
C GLU A 84 -6.94 24.28 -12.96
N GLU A 85 -6.28 23.11 -13.03
CA GLU A 85 -6.68 21.99 -13.91
C GLU A 85 -7.31 20.84 -13.13
N GLU A 86 -6.91 20.61 -11.88
CA GLU A 86 -7.18 19.39 -11.13
C GLU A 86 -7.54 19.66 -9.67
N ARG A 87 -8.44 18.83 -9.13
CA ARG A 87 -8.79 18.75 -7.71
C ARG A 87 -8.45 17.36 -7.23
N SER A 88 -7.81 17.26 -6.08
CA SER A 88 -7.55 15.97 -5.46
C SER A 88 -7.83 16.01 -3.97
N CYS A 89 -8.34 14.90 -3.47
CA CYS A 89 -8.56 14.66 -2.06
C CYS A 89 -7.91 13.33 -1.68
N VAL A 90 -7.22 13.33 -0.56
CA VAL A 90 -6.70 12.11 0.05
C VAL A 90 -7.04 12.12 1.52
N VAL A 91 -7.74 11.08 1.96
CA VAL A 91 -8.04 10.83 3.36
C VAL A 91 -7.40 9.51 3.75
N GLU A 92 -6.63 9.52 4.81
CA GLU A 92 -5.97 8.30 5.30
C GLU A 92 -6.01 8.22 6.81
N GLY A 93 -6.20 7.02 7.33
CA GLY A 93 -6.28 6.76 8.76
C GLY A 93 -6.15 5.28 9.11
N PRO A 94 -5.91 4.98 10.39
CA PRO A 94 -5.90 3.62 10.87
C PRO A 94 -7.31 3.05 10.97
N PHE A 95 -7.40 1.72 10.99
CA PHE A 95 -8.55 1.00 11.50
C PHE A 95 -8.07 -0.04 12.52
N ASP A 96 -8.78 -0.15 13.62
CA ASP A 96 -8.40 -1.01 14.75
C ASP A 96 -9.16 -2.33 14.76
N ASN A 97 -10.25 -2.43 14.00
CA ASN A 97 -11.06 -3.63 13.86
C ASN A 97 -11.79 -3.68 12.50
N LEU A 98 -12.35 -4.85 12.17
CA LEU A 98 -13.02 -5.07 10.90
C LEU A 98 -14.38 -4.38 10.79
N ASP A 99 -15.05 -4.07 11.90
CA ASP A 99 -16.32 -3.32 11.89
C ASP A 99 -16.09 -1.87 11.44
N GLN A 100 -15.00 -1.26 11.91
CA GLN A 100 -14.59 0.07 11.46
C GLN A 100 -14.22 0.05 9.97
N LEU A 101 -13.47 -0.97 9.51
CA LEU A 101 -13.16 -1.13 8.09
C LEU A 101 -14.43 -1.31 7.24
N ALA A 102 -15.41 -2.07 7.74
CA ALA A 102 -16.68 -2.25 7.05
C ALA A 102 -17.45 -0.93 6.91
N GLY A 103 -17.43 -0.07 7.95
CA GLY A 103 -17.98 1.27 7.88
C GLY A 103 -17.31 2.14 6.82
N ILE A 104 -15.96 2.10 6.75
CA ILE A 104 -15.19 2.84 5.74
C ILE A 104 -15.48 2.36 4.31
N TYR A 105 -15.69 1.06 4.12
CA TYR A 105 -16.03 0.49 2.80
C TYR A 105 -17.44 0.86 2.33
N GLY A 106 -18.33 1.25 3.26
CA GLY A 106 -19.68 1.69 2.96
C GLY A 106 -20.67 0.56 2.67
N GLU A 107 -21.94 0.94 2.53
CA GLU A 107 -23.06 0.01 2.34
C GLU A 107 -23.03 -0.73 0.98
N ASP A 108 -22.38 -0.15 -0.02
CA ASP A 108 -22.24 -0.72 -1.36
C ASP A 108 -21.17 -1.82 -1.44
N THR A 109 -20.55 -2.14 -0.33
CA THR A 109 -19.52 -3.17 -0.24
C THR A 109 -19.99 -4.33 0.63
N THR A 110 -19.99 -5.54 0.08
CA THR A 110 -20.31 -6.75 0.83
C THR A 110 -19.02 -7.48 1.22
N ILE A 111 -18.76 -7.56 2.51
CA ILE A 111 -17.65 -8.34 3.06
C ILE A 111 -18.13 -9.77 3.29
N ASN A 112 -17.70 -10.72 2.46
CA ASN A 112 -17.98 -12.14 2.66
C ASN A 112 -17.05 -12.72 3.71
N LYS A 113 -15.74 -12.37 3.65
CA LYS A 113 -14.76 -12.84 4.60
C LYS A 113 -13.52 -11.93 4.60
N ILE A 114 -13.20 -11.38 5.75
CA ILE A 114 -11.89 -10.80 6.04
C ILE A 114 -11.44 -11.40 7.37
N GLY A 115 -10.22 -11.96 7.43
CA GLY A 115 -9.68 -12.49 8.68
C GLY A 115 -8.81 -13.72 8.50
N GLU A 116 -8.31 -14.22 9.64
CA GLU A 116 -7.43 -15.39 9.69
C GLU A 116 -8.19 -16.68 9.95
N GLU A 117 -7.83 -17.73 9.22
CA GLU A 117 -8.26 -19.10 9.43
C GLU A 117 -7.15 -20.06 8.99
N ASP A 118 -6.81 -21.05 9.80
CA ASP A 118 -5.79 -22.08 9.52
C ASP A 118 -4.42 -21.51 9.08
N GLY A 119 -3.99 -20.39 9.68
CA GLY A 119 -2.72 -19.73 9.38
C GLY A 119 -2.69 -19.05 8.01
N LYS A 120 -3.85 -18.81 7.41
CA LYS A 120 -4.05 -18.01 6.20
C LYS A 120 -4.95 -16.84 6.50
N PHE A 121 -4.65 -15.71 5.89
CA PHE A 121 -5.51 -14.55 5.87
C PHE A 121 -6.32 -14.54 4.58
N TYR A 122 -7.61 -14.37 4.70
CA TYR A 122 -8.58 -14.30 3.61
C TYR A 122 -9.08 -12.88 3.48
N TYR A 123 -9.13 -12.41 2.24
CA TYR A 123 -9.81 -11.20 1.82
C TYR A 123 -10.79 -11.59 0.72
N ASP A 124 -12.09 -11.47 1.00
CA ASP A 124 -13.19 -11.84 0.10
C ASP A 124 -14.27 -10.76 0.24
N VAL A 125 -14.34 -9.90 -0.75
CA VAL A 125 -15.17 -8.69 -0.75
C VAL A 125 -15.80 -8.53 -2.12
N VAL A 126 -17.06 -8.11 -2.14
CA VAL A 126 -17.77 -7.72 -3.37
C VAL A 126 -18.03 -6.22 -3.30
N ALA A 127 -17.42 -5.46 -4.19
CA ALA A 127 -17.77 -4.06 -4.39
C ALA A 127 -18.91 -4.00 -5.42
N SER A 128 -20.01 -3.35 -5.04
CA SER A 128 -21.12 -3.06 -5.96
C SER A 128 -20.77 -1.87 -6.85
N PRO A 129 -21.48 -1.70 -7.98
CA PRO A 129 -21.34 -0.51 -8.79
C PRO A 129 -21.52 0.76 -7.95
N LEU A 130 -20.81 1.80 -8.30
CA LEU A 130 -20.90 3.11 -7.62
C LEU A 130 -22.24 3.80 -7.90
N GLY A 131 -23.34 3.13 -7.52
CA GLY A 131 -24.71 3.60 -7.43
C GLY A 131 -25.10 4.74 -8.38
N ASP A 132 -25.56 5.84 -7.79
CA ASP A 132 -26.05 7.02 -8.51
C ASP A 132 -24.97 7.73 -9.38
N ALA A 133 -23.70 7.51 -9.13
CA ALA A 133 -22.62 8.11 -9.91
C ALA A 133 -22.56 7.52 -11.36
N ALA A 134 -22.88 6.25 -11.51
CA ALA A 134 -23.02 5.62 -12.83
C ALA A 134 -24.20 6.21 -13.62
N ASP A 135 -25.27 6.62 -12.94
CA ASP A 135 -26.45 7.25 -13.55
C ASP A 135 -26.17 8.68 -14.04
N LEU A 136 -25.15 9.34 -13.50
CA LEU A 136 -24.70 10.67 -13.98
C LEU A 136 -23.94 10.61 -15.30
N GLY A 137 -23.60 9.40 -15.79
CA GLY A 137 -22.87 9.19 -17.04
C GLY A 137 -21.40 9.66 -17.00
N ILE A 138 -20.86 9.86 -15.80
CA ILE A 138 -19.45 10.16 -15.57
C ILE A 138 -18.70 8.83 -15.51
N PRO A 139 -17.73 8.56 -16.40
CA PRO A 139 -16.91 7.37 -16.28
C PRO A 139 -16.03 7.49 -15.02
N ILE A 140 -16.19 6.55 -14.10
CA ILE A 140 -15.40 6.49 -12.88
C ILE A 140 -14.44 5.31 -12.99
N GLU A 141 -13.15 5.59 -12.90
CA GLU A 141 -12.11 4.56 -12.79
C GLU A 141 -11.76 4.36 -11.32
N VAL A 142 -12.02 3.17 -10.78
CA VAL A 142 -11.64 2.84 -9.40
C VAL A 142 -10.46 1.89 -9.41
N THR A 143 -9.40 2.27 -8.72
CA THR A 143 -8.29 1.39 -8.40
C THR A 143 -8.40 0.94 -6.94
N TRP A 144 -8.72 -0.32 -6.73
CA TRP A 144 -8.78 -0.92 -5.41
C TRP A 144 -7.53 -1.75 -5.16
N SER A 145 -6.81 -1.47 -4.09
CA SER A 145 -5.58 -2.18 -3.76
C SER A 145 -5.56 -2.62 -2.31
N VAL A 146 -5.09 -3.84 -2.07
CA VAL A 146 -5.00 -4.42 -0.72
C VAL A 146 -3.62 -4.99 -0.48
N THR A 147 -2.93 -4.44 0.51
CA THR A 147 -1.67 -5.00 1.01
C THR A 147 -1.96 -6.02 2.10
N MET A 148 -1.71 -7.27 1.78
CA MET A 148 -1.95 -8.42 2.65
C MET A 148 -0.94 -8.50 3.79
N PRO A 149 -1.29 -9.07 4.97
CA PRO A 149 -0.38 -9.16 6.11
C PRO A 149 0.81 -10.11 5.89
N GLY A 150 0.74 -10.95 4.86
CA GLY A 150 1.81 -11.88 4.51
C GLY A 150 1.96 -12.12 3.01
N LYS A 151 2.73 -13.14 2.64
CA LYS A 151 2.94 -13.51 1.24
C LYS A 151 1.62 -13.96 0.62
N VAL A 152 1.21 -13.34 -0.48
CA VAL A 152 0.03 -13.74 -1.25
C VAL A 152 0.25 -15.12 -1.86
N LEU A 153 -0.74 -15.98 -1.69
CA LEU A 153 -0.78 -17.35 -2.20
C LEU A 153 -1.67 -17.46 -3.43
N GLU A 154 -2.85 -16.83 -3.37
CA GLU A 154 -3.88 -16.85 -4.39
C GLU A 154 -4.55 -15.49 -4.47
N HIS A 155 -4.93 -15.04 -5.65
CA HIS A 155 -5.73 -13.84 -5.87
C HIS A 155 -6.42 -13.88 -7.24
N ASN A 156 -7.47 -13.09 -7.40
CA ASN A 156 -8.13 -12.83 -8.68
C ASN A 156 -7.95 -11.38 -9.19
N GLY A 157 -7.03 -10.64 -8.57
CA GLY A 157 -6.72 -9.27 -8.98
C GLY A 157 -5.95 -9.19 -10.30
N ASP A 158 -6.00 -8.02 -10.92
CA ASP A 158 -5.35 -7.73 -12.21
C ASP A 158 -3.83 -7.70 -12.10
N ALA A 159 -3.31 -7.28 -10.92
CA ALA A 159 -1.87 -7.22 -10.67
C ALA A 159 -1.51 -7.62 -9.24
N LEU A 160 -0.30 -8.16 -9.08
CA LEU A 160 0.33 -8.43 -7.78
C LEU A 160 1.67 -7.70 -7.69
N GLN A 161 1.79 -6.80 -6.73
CA GLN A 161 3.00 -6.03 -6.45
C GLN A 161 3.51 -6.37 -5.04
N GLY A 162 4.41 -7.37 -4.96
CA GLY A 162 4.89 -7.86 -3.67
C GLY A 162 3.80 -8.54 -2.86
N ARG A 163 3.21 -7.84 -1.88
CA ARG A 163 2.08 -8.30 -1.08
C ARG A 163 0.79 -7.56 -1.38
N THR A 164 0.80 -6.63 -2.33
CA THR A 164 -0.35 -5.81 -2.69
C THR A 164 -1.01 -6.39 -3.93
N VAL A 165 -2.28 -6.74 -3.80
CA VAL A 165 -3.15 -7.12 -4.92
C VAL A 165 -3.91 -5.89 -5.38
N VAL A 166 -4.04 -5.71 -6.68
CA VAL A 166 -4.70 -4.57 -7.31
C VAL A 166 -5.82 -5.04 -8.21
N TRP A 167 -6.96 -4.38 -8.11
CA TRP A 167 -8.12 -4.54 -8.99
C TRP A 167 -8.47 -3.19 -9.62
N HIS A 168 -8.84 -3.20 -10.89
CA HIS A 168 -9.38 -2.05 -11.60
C HIS A 168 -10.86 -2.28 -11.84
N LEU A 169 -11.68 -1.39 -11.33
CA LEU A 169 -13.13 -1.46 -11.41
C LEU A 169 -13.60 -0.31 -12.32
N ASP A 170 -14.49 -0.64 -13.26
CA ASP A 170 -15.11 0.36 -14.13
C ASP A 170 -16.41 0.96 -13.55
N GLY A 171 -16.76 0.54 -12.33
CA GLY A 171 -17.93 1.03 -11.60
C GLY A 171 -19.29 0.61 -12.19
N THR A 172 -19.34 -0.22 -13.24
CA THR A 172 -20.58 -0.62 -13.92
C THR A 172 -21.15 -1.95 -13.47
N GLU A 173 -20.29 -2.87 -13.06
CA GLU A 173 -20.69 -4.22 -12.60
C GLU A 173 -20.10 -4.52 -11.21
N PRO A 174 -20.77 -5.35 -10.39
CA PRO A 174 -20.20 -5.82 -9.13
C PRO A 174 -18.92 -6.60 -9.37
N VAL A 175 -17.86 -6.26 -8.64
CA VAL A 175 -16.57 -6.94 -8.74
C VAL A 175 -16.31 -7.76 -7.48
N HIS A 176 -16.08 -9.05 -7.66
CA HIS A 176 -15.70 -9.97 -6.59
C HIS A 176 -14.19 -10.00 -6.45
N MET A 177 -13.67 -9.45 -5.36
CA MET A 177 -12.26 -9.33 -5.05
C MET A 177 -11.85 -10.40 -4.05
N GLN A 178 -10.95 -11.28 -4.45
CA GLN A 178 -10.46 -12.37 -3.61
C GLN A 178 -8.95 -12.39 -3.54
N ALA A 179 -8.42 -12.51 -2.32
CA ALA A 179 -7.00 -12.75 -2.09
C ALA A 179 -6.79 -13.62 -0.84
N VAL A 180 -5.81 -14.49 -0.90
CA VAL A 180 -5.41 -15.33 0.23
C VAL A 180 -3.91 -15.13 0.45
N SER A 181 -3.52 -14.86 1.70
CA SER A 181 -2.11 -14.77 2.06
C SER A 181 -1.78 -15.66 3.25
N LYS A 182 -0.49 -15.93 3.43
CA LYS A 182 0.00 -16.64 4.62
C LYS A 182 0.07 -15.65 5.78
N VAL A 183 -0.49 -15.99 6.94
CA VAL A 183 -0.33 -15.17 8.15
C VAL A 183 0.99 -15.52 8.81
N GLY A 184 1.77 -14.50 9.16
CA GLY A 184 2.95 -14.66 10.01
C GLY A 184 4.08 -15.48 9.37
N GLY A 185 4.87 -14.83 8.58
CA GLY A 185 6.20 -15.30 8.24
C GLY A 185 7.06 -14.07 8.01
N ILE A 186 7.94 -13.79 8.93
CA ILE A 186 9.06 -12.90 8.59
C ILE A 186 9.68 -13.58 7.37
N ASP A 187 9.64 -12.91 6.22
CA ASP A 187 10.24 -13.45 5.00
C ASP A 187 11.65 -13.94 5.31
N ALA A 188 11.90 -15.23 5.11
CA ALA A 188 13.18 -15.85 5.43
C ALA A 188 14.36 -15.09 4.78
N GLN A 189 14.10 -14.33 3.71
CA GLN A 189 15.07 -13.43 3.09
C GLN A 189 15.48 -12.27 4.00
N TYR A 190 14.56 -11.67 4.76
CA TYR A 190 14.92 -10.58 5.71
C TYR A 190 15.67 -11.13 6.92
N VAL A 191 15.31 -12.34 7.40
CA VAL A 191 16.05 -13.02 8.45
C VAL A 191 17.46 -13.39 7.99
N ALA A 192 17.61 -13.93 6.77
CA ALA A 192 18.89 -14.27 6.19
C ALA A 192 19.79 -13.02 5.99
N LEU A 193 19.22 -11.91 5.53
CA LEU A 193 19.94 -10.64 5.40
C LEU A 193 20.35 -10.05 6.76
N ALA A 194 19.46 -10.05 7.74
CA ALA A 194 19.74 -9.54 9.09
C ALA A 194 20.80 -10.38 9.80
N VAL A 195 20.71 -11.71 9.69
CA VAL A 195 21.72 -12.64 10.27
C VAL A 195 23.04 -12.51 9.50
N GLY A 196 23.03 -12.40 8.17
CA GLY A 196 24.23 -12.22 7.36
C GLY A 196 24.96 -10.90 7.66
N CYS A 197 24.24 -9.79 7.83
CA CYS A 197 24.83 -8.50 8.18
C CYS A 197 25.42 -8.45 9.58
N LEU A 198 24.89 -9.20 10.55
CA LEU A 198 25.42 -9.24 11.91
C LEU A 198 26.56 -10.25 12.08
N CYS A 199 26.51 -11.38 11.39
CA CYS A 199 27.53 -12.42 11.52
C CYS A 199 28.88 -12.05 10.84
N LEU A 200 28.84 -11.31 9.73
CA LEU A 200 30.06 -10.95 8.97
C LEU A 200 31.03 -10.07 9.79
N PRO A 201 30.61 -8.95 10.41
CA PRO A 201 31.51 -8.12 11.22
C PRO A 201 31.99 -8.84 12.50
N LEU A 202 31.17 -9.71 13.09
CA LEU A 202 31.59 -10.49 14.25
C LEU A 202 32.66 -11.54 13.90
N LEU A 203 32.55 -12.20 12.74
CA LEU A 203 33.58 -13.11 12.24
C LEU A 203 34.88 -12.38 11.93
N LEU A 204 34.80 -11.20 11.29
CA LEU A 204 36.00 -10.39 11.01
C LEU A 204 36.66 -9.89 12.29
N ALA A 205 35.89 -9.49 13.28
CA ALA A 205 36.41 -9.11 14.61
C ALA A 205 37.09 -10.27 15.33
N ALA A 206 36.50 -11.47 15.30
CA ALA A 206 37.08 -12.67 15.89
C ALA A 206 38.41 -13.08 15.21
N ILE A 207 38.47 -13.02 13.87
CA ILE A 207 39.71 -13.28 13.10
C ILE A 207 40.79 -12.23 13.43
N GLY A 208 40.42 -10.94 13.54
CA GLY A 208 41.33 -9.85 13.91
C GLY A 208 41.91 -10.05 15.32
N VAL A 209 41.10 -10.44 16.29
CA VAL A 209 41.59 -10.71 17.67
C VAL A 209 42.50 -11.93 17.68
N ALA A 210 42.14 -13.02 16.96
CA ALA A 210 42.97 -14.23 16.89
C ALA A 210 44.35 -13.92 16.25
N ALA A 211 44.39 -13.19 15.15
CA ALA A 211 45.61 -12.76 14.48
C ALA A 211 46.49 -11.86 15.41
N TRP A 212 45.85 -10.92 16.14
CA TRP A 212 46.56 -10.08 17.09
C TRP A 212 47.19 -10.86 18.25
N LEU A 213 46.48 -11.86 18.78
CA LEU A 213 47.01 -12.76 19.85
C LEU A 213 48.20 -13.61 19.37
N VAL A 214 48.16 -14.12 18.12
CA VAL A 214 49.28 -14.87 17.54
C VAL A 214 50.51 -13.99 17.34
N LEU A 215 50.31 -12.78 16.81
CA LEU A 215 51.42 -11.83 16.61
C LEU A 215 52.02 -11.35 17.94
N ARG A 216 51.24 -11.26 19.00
CA ARG A 216 51.70 -10.87 20.33
C ARG A 216 52.53 -11.97 21.01
N LYS A 217 52.22 -13.25 20.79
CA LYS A 217 53.00 -14.37 21.31
C LYS A 217 54.37 -14.54 20.65
N GLY A 218 54.55 -14.02 19.43
CA GLY A 218 55.85 -14.10 18.70
C GLY A 218 56.92 -13.10 19.17
N LYS A 219 56.60 -12.15 20.08
CA LYS A 219 57.50 -11.14 20.57
C LYS A 219 57.92 -11.38 22.02
N GLY A 220 58.56 -12.52 22.29
CA GLY A 220 58.96 -12.72 23.69
C GLY A 220 59.86 -13.90 23.94
N ALA A 221 61.12 -13.79 23.62
CA ALA A 221 62.20 -14.28 24.45
C ALA A 221 63.45 -13.46 24.16
N PRO A 222 63.94 -12.65 25.10
CA PRO A 222 65.28 -12.08 24.96
C PRO A 222 66.31 -13.18 24.98
N PRO A 223 67.37 -13.10 24.15
CA PRO A 223 68.44 -14.11 24.15
C PRO A 223 69.12 -14.15 25.53
N THR A 224 69.24 -15.35 26.07
CA THR A 224 69.95 -15.63 27.30
C THR A 224 71.44 -15.26 27.11
N PRO A 225 72.05 -14.44 27.96
CA PRO A 225 73.51 -14.12 27.84
C PRO A 225 74.33 -15.37 28.09
N GLN A 226 75.14 -15.78 27.14
CA GLN A 226 76.15 -16.80 27.25
C GLN A 226 77.23 -16.36 28.23
N GLY A 227 77.30 -17.06 29.35
CA GLY A 227 78.38 -16.87 30.33
C GLY A 227 79.73 -17.25 29.75
N PHE A 228 80.66 -16.28 29.82
CA PHE A 228 82.08 -16.52 29.52
C PHE A 228 82.68 -17.39 30.65
N SER A 229 83.11 -18.60 30.27
CA SER A 229 84.00 -19.42 31.11
C SER A 229 85.38 -18.85 31.11
N LYS A 230 85.92 -18.45 32.29
CA LYS A 230 87.27 -18.17 32.47
C LYS A 230 88.03 -19.46 32.62
N TYR A 231 89.04 -19.63 31.81
CA TYR A 231 90.13 -20.60 32.00
C TYR A 231 91.06 -20.06 33.07
N GLU A 232 91.41 -20.93 34.07
CA GLU A 232 92.70 -21.05 34.71
C GLU A 232 93.13 -22.52 34.58
#